data_979ae1b7069507bc230ef2009b13e17e
#
_entry.id   979ae1b7069507bc230ef2009b13e17e
#
_cell.length_a   1.000
_cell.length_b   1.000
_cell.length_c   1.000
_cell.angle_alpha   90.00
_cell.angle_beta   90.00
_cell.angle_gamma   90.00
#
_symmetry.space_group_name_H-M   'P 1'
#
loop_
_entity.id
_entity.type
_entity.pdbx_description
1 polymer ?
#
loop_
_entity_poly.entity_id
_entity_poly.type
_entity_poly.pdbx_seq_one_letter_code
_entity_poly.pdbx_strand_id
1 'polypeptide(L)'
;MNREWNDTQPIYRQLRDRGVHMILDGVLNEGDPLPSVRTVAAEFRVNPLTVLKAYQQLVDEDLVEMKRGLGMFVKPGARDQLLKGERQKFLTDEWPLIAEKIERLGLTQRELDAAAARRSPSRKR
;
A
#
# COMPACT_ATOMS: atom_id res chain seq x y z
N MET A 1 -6.27 9.57 14.82
CA MET A 1 -5.84 8.65 14.15
C MET A 1 -6.79 7.62 13.91
N ASN A 2 -6.92 7.40 12.82
CA ASN A 2 -7.90 6.52 12.44
C ASN A 2 -7.45 5.11 12.36
N ARG A 3 -8.04 4.28 13.13
CA ARG A 3 -7.72 2.88 13.12
C ARG A 3 -8.91 2.06 12.72
N GLU A 4 -9.82 2.72 12.04
CA GLU A 4 -11.00 2.02 11.61
C GLU A 4 -10.69 1.02 10.52
N TRP A 5 -11.38 -0.08 10.59
CA TRP A 5 -11.26 -1.12 9.59
C TRP A 5 -12.54 -1.12 8.79
N ASN A 6 -12.41 -1.26 7.47
CA ASN A 6 -13.64 -1.36 6.68
C ASN A 6 -14.13 -2.80 6.73
N ASP A 7 -15.35 -3.03 6.33
CA ASP A 7 -15.96 -4.35 6.39
C ASP A 7 -15.78 -5.19 5.14
N THR A 8 -15.10 -4.66 4.15
CA THR A 8 -15.02 -5.35 2.86
C THR A 8 -13.91 -6.38 2.80
N GLN A 9 -12.94 -6.30 3.71
CA GLN A 9 -11.84 -7.24 3.72
C GLN A 9 -11.43 -7.57 5.14
N PRO A 10 -10.83 -8.75 5.33
CA PRO A 10 -10.29 -9.09 6.64
C PRO A 10 -9.25 -8.09 7.10
N ILE A 11 -9.11 -7.94 8.40
CA ILE A 11 -8.16 -6.99 8.96
C ILE A 11 -6.74 -7.28 8.52
N TYR A 12 -6.35 -8.55 8.44
CA TYR A 12 -4.97 -8.86 8.06
C TYR A 12 -4.65 -8.37 6.65
N ARG A 13 -5.65 -8.36 5.76
CA ARG A 13 -5.44 -7.84 4.43
C ARG A 13 -5.25 -6.34 4.44
N GLN A 14 -5.98 -5.65 5.28
CA GLN A 14 -5.85 -4.21 5.39
C GLN A 14 -4.49 -3.84 5.99
N LEU A 15 -3.99 -4.65 6.92
CA LEU A 15 -2.66 -4.45 7.46
C LEU A 15 -1.60 -4.70 6.40
N ARG A 16 -1.79 -5.75 5.60
CA ARG A 16 -0.88 -6.04 4.51
C ARG A 16 -0.84 -4.87 3.53
N ASP A 17 -2.00 -4.34 3.16
CA ASP A 17 -2.08 -3.21 2.23
C ASP A 17 -1.39 -1.98 2.79
N ARG A 18 -1.48 -1.78 4.10
CA ARG A 18 -0.80 -0.68 4.74
C ARG A 18 0.71 -0.83 4.60
N GLY A 19 1.21 -2.05 4.76
CA GLY A 19 2.62 -2.32 4.57
C GLY A 19 3.07 -2.04 3.15
N VAL A 20 2.25 -2.42 2.18
CA VAL A 20 2.55 -2.16 0.77
C VAL A 20 2.64 -0.66 0.51
N HIS A 21 1.70 0.10 1.06
CA HIS A 21 1.72 1.55 0.88
C HIS A 21 2.96 2.18 1.52
N MET A 22 3.40 1.66 2.65
CA MET A 22 4.58 2.18 3.31
C MET A 22 5.82 1.93 2.45
N ILE A 23 5.87 0.81 1.76
CA ILE A 23 7.00 0.53 0.87
C ILE A 23 6.93 1.45 -0.35
N LEU A 24 5.76 1.59 -0.93
CA LEU A 24 5.59 2.44 -2.10
C LEU A 24 5.90 3.90 -1.81
N ASP A 25 5.52 4.37 -0.63
CA ASP A 25 5.71 5.76 -0.25
C ASP A 25 7.10 6.06 0.30
N GLY A 26 7.94 5.05 0.41
CA GLY A 26 9.29 5.27 0.91
C GLY A 26 9.43 5.35 2.41
N VAL A 27 8.37 5.03 3.14
CA VAL A 27 8.43 5.00 4.59
C VAL A 27 9.23 3.79 5.04
N LEU A 28 9.06 2.67 4.31
CA LEU A 28 9.86 1.47 4.51
C LEU A 28 10.66 1.27 3.25
N ASN A 29 11.97 1.38 3.36
CA ASN A 29 12.84 1.21 2.21
C ASN A 29 13.44 -0.19 2.19
N GLU A 30 14.01 -0.56 1.07
CA GLU A 30 14.63 -1.87 0.96
C GLU A 30 15.69 -2.04 2.05
N GLY A 31 15.63 -3.17 2.69
CA GLY A 31 16.56 -3.47 3.78
C GLY A 31 16.06 -3.01 5.15
N ASP A 32 15.01 -2.21 5.21
CA ASP A 32 14.50 -1.75 6.49
C ASP A 32 13.73 -2.86 7.20
N PRO A 33 13.82 -2.90 8.51
CA PRO A 33 13.02 -3.87 9.27
C PRO A 33 11.58 -3.40 9.36
N LEU A 34 10.66 -4.34 9.32
CA LEU A 34 9.27 -4.03 9.59
C LEU A 34 9.10 -3.84 11.10
N PRO A 35 8.12 -3.04 11.52
CA PRO A 35 7.82 -2.93 12.95
C PRO A 35 7.50 -4.31 13.50
N SER A 36 7.82 -4.55 14.75
CA SER A 36 7.59 -5.86 15.33
C SER A 36 6.10 -6.16 15.40
N VAL A 37 5.78 -7.45 15.34
CA VAL A 37 4.41 -7.89 15.43
C VAL A 37 3.76 -7.35 16.71
N ARG A 38 4.50 -7.42 17.81
CA ARG A 38 3.98 -6.97 19.08
C ARG A 38 3.64 -5.47 19.07
N THR A 39 4.53 -4.67 18.50
CA THR A 39 4.31 -3.24 18.43
C THR A 39 3.07 -2.89 17.61
N VAL A 40 2.95 -3.52 16.45
CA VAL A 40 1.81 -3.26 15.57
C VAL A 40 0.52 -3.73 16.22
N ALA A 41 0.55 -4.91 16.84
CA ALA A 41 -0.63 -5.44 17.50
C ALA A 41 -1.12 -4.50 18.60
N ALA A 42 -0.20 -3.94 19.35
CA ALA A 42 -0.55 -3.02 20.43
C ALA A 42 -1.10 -1.71 19.85
N GLU A 43 -0.45 -1.19 18.83
CA GLU A 43 -0.85 0.08 18.24
C GLU A 43 -2.25 0.01 17.64
N PHE A 44 -2.56 -1.05 16.93
CA PHE A 44 -3.84 -1.16 16.26
C PHE A 44 -4.87 -1.96 17.05
N ARG A 45 -4.48 -2.46 18.20
CA ARG A 45 -5.38 -3.21 19.07
C ARG A 45 -5.95 -4.42 18.35
N VAL A 46 -5.07 -5.18 17.72
CA VAL A 46 -5.46 -6.40 17.04
C VAL A 46 -4.66 -7.55 17.60
N ASN A 47 -5.16 -8.74 17.34
CA ASN A 47 -4.49 -9.95 17.76
C ASN A 47 -3.13 -10.04 17.08
N PRO A 48 -2.06 -10.34 17.82
CA PRO A 48 -0.74 -10.51 17.20
C PRO A 48 -0.73 -11.51 16.06
N LEU A 49 -1.58 -12.53 16.12
CA LEU A 49 -1.66 -13.52 15.04
C LEU A 49 -2.19 -12.88 13.76
N THR A 50 -3.02 -11.86 13.89
CA THR A 50 -3.53 -11.14 12.73
C THR A 50 -2.40 -10.37 12.05
N VAL A 51 -1.54 -9.76 12.85
CA VAL A 51 -0.38 -9.04 12.32
C VAL A 51 0.57 -10.03 11.66
N LEU A 52 0.80 -11.15 12.33
CA LEU A 52 1.69 -12.17 11.78
C LEU A 52 1.17 -12.68 10.44
N LYS A 53 -0.13 -12.84 10.32
CA LYS A 53 -0.73 -13.29 9.07
C LYS A 53 -0.51 -12.26 7.96
N ALA A 54 -0.63 -10.98 8.30
CA ALA A 54 -0.38 -9.91 7.33
C ALA A 54 1.07 -9.95 6.86
N TYR A 55 1.99 -10.13 7.80
CA TYR A 55 3.41 -10.18 7.45
C TYR A 55 3.74 -11.43 6.63
N GLN A 56 3.09 -12.55 6.96
CA GLN A 56 3.30 -13.76 6.20
C GLN A 56 2.83 -13.57 4.76
N GLN A 57 1.77 -12.81 4.58
CA GLN A 57 1.27 -12.50 3.25
C GLN A 57 2.34 -11.72 2.45
N LEU A 58 3.00 -10.76 3.11
CA LEU A 58 4.06 -10.00 2.44
C LEU A 58 5.23 -10.89 2.08
N VAL A 59 5.54 -11.87 2.93
CA VAL A 59 6.58 -12.84 2.62
C VAL A 59 6.18 -13.68 1.41
N ASP A 60 4.93 -14.13 1.39
CA ASP A 60 4.43 -14.96 0.30
C ASP A 60 4.44 -14.21 -1.02
N GLU A 61 4.28 -12.89 -0.98
CA GLU A 61 4.31 -12.06 -2.17
C GLU A 61 5.73 -11.63 -2.53
N ASP A 62 6.70 -12.14 -1.79
CA ASP A 62 8.11 -11.89 -2.08
C ASP A 62 8.53 -10.43 -1.90
N LEU A 63 7.85 -9.73 -1.02
CA LEU A 63 8.16 -8.34 -0.73
C LEU A 63 9.00 -8.17 0.53
N VAL A 64 8.92 -9.17 1.40
CA VAL A 64 9.56 -9.15 2.69
C VAL A 64 10.23 -10.49 2.90
N GLU A 65 11.35 -10.50 3.61
CA GLU A 65 12.02 -11.74 3.95
C GLU A 65 12.26 -11.81 5.44
N MET A 66 12.19 -13.01 5.96
CA MET A 66 12.46 -13.21 7.36
C MET A 66 13.94 -13.53 7.54
N LYS A 67 14.60 -12.83 8.44
CA LYS A 67 15.98 -13.12 8.78
C LYS A 67 16.00 -13.67 10.18
N ARG A 68 16.37 -14.94 10.27
CA ARG A 68 16.32 -15.65 11.52
C ARG A 68 16.99 -14.88 12.66
N GLY A 69 16.28 -14.70 13.75
CA GLY A 69 16.80 -13.99 14.91
C GLY A 69 16.83 -12.49 14.77
N LEU A 70 16.53 -11.96 13.60
CA LEU A 70 16.59 -10.52 13.38
C LEU A 70 15.24 -9.90 13.06
N GLY A 71 14.31 -10.66 12.51
CA GLY A 71 12.99 -10.14 12.19
C GLY A 71 12.71 -10.15 10.70
N MET A 72 11.77 -9.33 10.30
CA MET A 72 11.36 -9.26 8.90
C MET A 72 11.83 -7.96 8.28
N PHE A 73 12.31 -8.06 7.06
CA PHE A 73 12.93 -6.95 6.37
C PHE A 73 12.39 -6.82 4.95
N VAL A 74 12.31 -5.59 4.47
CA VAL A 74 11.87 -5.34 3.09
C VAL A 74 12.95 -5.87 2.15
N LYS A 75 12.54 -6.68 1.19
CA LYS A 75 13.47 -7.28 0.25
C LYS A 75 14.01 -6.27 -0.76
N PRO A 76 15.24 -6.49 -1.24
CA PRO A 76 15.74 -5.69 -2.35
C PRO A 76 14.81 -5.86 -3.54
N GLY A 77 14.50 -4.77 -4.23
CA GLY A 77 13.63 -4.81 -5.40
C GLY A 77 12.15 -4.80 -5.09
N ALA A 78 11.77 -4.80 -3.82
CA ALA A 78 10.34 -4.85 -3.46
C ALA A 78 9.58 -3.66 -4.00
N ARG A 79 10.13 -2.46 -3.88
CA ARG A 79 9.42 -1.28 -4.31
C ARG A 79 9.23 -1.27 -5.83
N ASP A 80 10.26 -1.65 -6.57
CA ASP A 80 10.16 -1.69 -8.02
C ASP A 80 9.13 -2.72 -8.46
N GLN A 81 9.13 -3.86 -7.79
CA GLN A 81 8.17 -4.90 -8.09
C GLN A 81 6.74 -4.41 -7.86
N LEU A 82 6.53 -3.73 -6.73
CA LEU A 82 5.22 -3.20 -6.40
C LEU A 82 4.78 -2.12 -7.36
N LEU A 83 5.68 -1.21 -7.71
CA LEU A 83 5.34 -0.15 -8.64
C LEU A 83 4.91 -0.73 -9.97
N LYS A 84 5.64 -1.72 -10.45
CA LYS A 84 5.32 -2.33 -11.72
C LYS A 84 3.93 -2.97 -11.67
N GLY A 85 3.64 -3.70 -10.62
CA GLY A 85 2.35 -4.35 -10.46
C GLY A 85 1.21 -3.35 -10.32
N GLU A 86 1.43 -2.30 -9.51
CA GLU A 86 0.40 -1.30 -9.29
C GLU A 86 0.13 -0.49 -10.54
N ARG A 87 1.17 -0.17 -11.29
CA ARG A 87 0.99 0.56 -12.54
C ARG A 87 0.17 -0.26 -13.53
N GLN A 88 0.52 -1.53 -13.65
CA GLN A 88 -0.19 -2.43 -14.54
C GLN A 88 -1.66 -2.55 -14.14
N LYS A 89 -1.89 -2.76 -12.85
CA LYS A 89 -3.24 -2.92 -12.34
C LYS A 89 -4.07 -1.66 -12.59
N PHE A 90 -3.48 -0.50 -12.35
CA PHE A 90 -4.16 0.74 -12.57
C PHE A 90 -4.60 0.87 -14.04
N LEU A 91 -3.67 0.63 -14.94
CA LEU A 91 -3.95 0.81 -16.36
C LEU A 91 -4.93 -0.21 -16.90
N THR A 92 -4.91 -1.41 -16.36
CA THR A 92 -5.79 -2.48 -16.84
C THR A 92 -7.17 -2.47 -16.20
N ASP A 93 -7.21 -2.26 -14.90
CA ASP A 93 -8.46 -2.41 -14.14
C ASP A 93 -9.13 -1.11 -13.75
N GLU A 94 -8.37 -0.09 -13.47
CA GLU A 94 -8.94 1.15 -12.95
C GLU A 94 -9.09 2.24 -13.98
N TRP A 95 -8.08 2.44 -14.77
CA TRP A 95 -8.10 3.52 -15.74
C TRP A 95 -9.26 3.42 -16.74
N PRO A 96 -9.59 2.23 -17.28
CA PRO A 96 -10.69 2.18 -18.24
C PRO A 96 -12.01 2.69 -17.66
N LEU A 97 -12.26 2.43 -16.39
CA LEU A 97 -13.48 2.91 -15.74
C LEU A 97 -13.42 4.41 -15.50
N ILE A 98 -12.26 4.92 -15.16
CA ILE A 98 -12.08 6.34 -14.98
C ILE A 98 -12.25 7.08 -16.28
N ALA A 99 -11.64 6.54 -17.35
CA ALA A 99 -11.74 7.14 -18.67
C ALA A 99 -13.19 7.19 -19.14
N GLU A 100 -13.93 6.13 -18.88
CA GLU A 100 -15.32 6.09 -19.24
C GLU A 100 -16.12 7.15 -18.49
N LYS A 101 -15.81 7.32 -17.22
CA LYS A 101 -16.49 8.32 -16.42
C LYS A 101 -16.17 9.74 -16.87
N ILE A 102 -14.91 9.97 -17.24
CA ILE A 102 -14.50 11.26 -17.78
C ILE A 102 -15.32 11.60 -19.02
N GLU A 103 -15.46 10.62 -19.89
CA GLU A 103 -16.21 10.80 -21.12
C GLU A 103 -17.68 11.05 -20.82
N ARG A 104 -18.23 10.27 -19.89
CA ARG A 104 -19.64 10.42 -19.54
C ARG A 104 -19.96 11.80 -18.98
N LEU A 105 -19.01 12.35 -18.21
CA LEU A 105 -19.20 13.66 -17.60
C LEU A 105 -18.79 14.80 -18.51
N GLY A 106 -18.23 14.51 -19.67
CA GLY A 106 -17.82 15.54 -20.60
C GLY A 106 -16.67 16.39 -20.13
N LEU A 107 -15.79 15.81 -19.30
CA LEU A 107 -14.66 16.55 -18.76
C LEU A 107 -13.55 16.69 -19.78
N THR A 108 -12.94 17.87 -19.79
CA THR A 108 -11.82 18.13 -20.71
C THR A 108 -10.50 17.93 -19.96
N GLN A 109 -9.44 17.79 -20.73
CA GLN A 109 -8.11 17.68 -20.16
C GLN A 109 -7.79 18.88 -19.28
N ARG A 110 -8.18 20.07 -19.75
CA ARG A 110 -7.95 21.28 -19.00
C ARG A 110 -8.63 21.25 -17.62
N GLU A 111 -9.86 20.79 -17.60
CA GLU A 111 -10.58 20.67 -16.32
C GLU A 111 -9.93 19.69 -15.38
N LEU A 112 -9.46 18.58 -15.94
CA LEU A 112 -8.81 17.56 -15.12
C LEU A 112 -7.50 18.09 -14.55
N ASP A 113 -6.73 18.79 -15.38
CA ASP A 113 -5.47 19.37 -14.94
C ASP A 113 -5.68 20.41 -13.85
N ALA A 114 -6.69 21.25 -14.03
CA ALA A 114 -6.98 22.28 -13.04
C ALA A 114 -7.39 21.66 -11.71
N ALA A 115 -8.18 20.61 -11.76
CA ALA A 115 -8.59 19.93 -10.53
C ALA A 115 -7.41 19.28 -9.84
N ALA A 116 -6.51 18.68 -10.61
CA ALA A 116 -5.33 18.06 -10.05
C ALA A 116 -4.42 19.09 -9.40
N ALA A 117 -4.33 20.27 -9.99
CA ALA A 117 -3.47 21.31 -9.45
C ALA A 117 -3.94 21.84 -8.10
N ARG A 118 -5.22 21.61 -7.77
CA ARG A 118 -5.74 22.06 -6.50
C ARG A 118 -5.49 21.08 -5.37
N ARG A 119 -4.88 19.93 -5.68
CA ARG A 119 -4.58 19.00 -4.65
C ARG A 119 -3.47 19.49 -3.75
N SER A 120 -3.30 18.80 -2.65
CA SER A 120 -2.29 19.18 -1.70
C SER A 120 -0.91 19.22 -2.33
N PRO A 121 -0.17 20.27 -2.10
CA PRO A 121 1.19 20.37 -2.65
C PRO A 121 2.18 19.48 -1.96
N SER A 122 1.77 18.76 -0.95
CA SER A 122 2.69 17.92 -0.24
C SER A 122 3.27 16.85 -1.11
N ARG A 123 2.67 16.67 -2.27
CA ARG A 123 3.25 15.70 -3.04
C ARG A 123 4.36 16.24 -3.68
N LYS A 124 5.11 16.52 -3.62
CA LYS A 124 6.08 17.01 -4.28
C LYS A 124 7.19 16.34 -4.57
N ARG A 125 7.43 16.25 -4.90
CA ARG A 125 8.22 15.84 -5.35
C ARG A 125 8.89 15.75 -5.43
#